data_6d349ec934dd9346b085c5b61fa6197f
#
_entry.id   6d349ec934dd9346b085c5b61fa6197f
#
_cell.length_a   1.000
_cell.length_b   1.000
_cell.length_c   1.000
_cell.angle_alpha   90.00
_cell.angle_beta   90.00
_cell.angle_gamma   90.00
#
_symmetry.space_group_name_H-M   'P 1'
#
loop_
_entity.id
_entity.type
_entity.pdbx_description
1 polymer ?
#
loop_
_entity_poly.entity_id
_entity_poly.type
_entity_poly.pdbx_seq_one_letter_code
_entity_poly.pdbx_strand_id
1 'polypeptide(L)'
;FWNSKVTTATMLPVNEEFLNSQGKDYGAATPSGILYNGPYILKNFTSKSVIEYEKNPNYWDKDNVKIDHIKLTFYDGSDQESLIRSFASGAYTTARLFPTSSNFDSTKQEYGDKIVYSPQEATSYYFTFNVNRQSYNKTAKTDEAQKTSTKEALLNKNFRQAINFALDRHSYSAQMNGEEGADKIIRTSLVPYDYVQVGEKTFGELAQEQLVTYGDQWKDVALTDGKDTLYNPTKAKAAFEKAKSELQ
;
A
#
# COMPACT_ATOMS: atom_id res chain seq x y z
N PHE A 1 10.01 -18.41 -0.90
CA PHE A 1 8.65 -18.93 -0.75
C PHE A 1 8.41 -19.52 0.64
N TRP A 2 9.17 -20.56 1.07
CA TRP A 2 8.95 -21.25 2.37
C TRP A 2 9.01 -20.29 3.56
N ASN A 3 10.08 -19.49 3.66
CA ASN A 3 10.23 -18.54 4.76
C ASN A 3 9.07 -17.54 4.86
N SER A 4 8.57 -17.06 3.72
CA SER A 4 7.43 -16.13 3.71
C SER A 4 6.11 -16.80 4.15
N LYS A 5 6.00 -18.12 4.01
CA LYS A 5 4.80 -18.87 4.45
C LYS A 5 4.81 -19.15 5.94
N VAL A 6 5.91 -19.68 6.46
CA VAL A 6 5.99 -20.03 7.89
C VAL A 6 5.98 -18.82 8.82
N THR A 7 6.28 -17.63 8.32
CA THR A 7 6.18 -16.38 9.08
C THR A 7 4.81 -15.70 8.96
N THR A 8 3.90 -16.23 8.14
CA THR A 8 2.54 -15.70 8.02
C THR A 8 1.72 -16.15 9.24
N ALA A 9 0.95 -15.23 9.84
CA ALA A 9 0.16 -15.50 11.04
C ALA A 9 -0.80 -16.69 10.92
N THR A 10 -1.32 -16.96 9.72
CA THR A 10 -2.18 -18.13 9.43
C THR A 10 -1.47 -19.47 9.47
N MET A 11 -0.14 -19.47 9.48
CA MET A 11 0.69 -20.68 9.51
C MET A 11 1.37 -20.91 10.87
N LEU A 12 1.07 -20.08 11.86
CA LEU A 12 1.60 -20.25 13.21
C LEU A 12 1.04 -21.53 13.84
N PRO A 13 1.85 -22.28 14.60
CA PRO A 13 1.39 -23.48 15.28
C PRO A 13 0.32 -23.15 16.32
N VAL A 14 -0.65 -24.02 16.44
CA VAL A 14 -1.75 -23.92 17.40
C VAL A 14 -1.58 -25.03 18.44
N ASN A 15 -1.72 -24.69 19.72
CA ASN A 15 -1.78 -25.68 20.78
C ASN A 15 -3.18 -26.32 20.80
N GLU A 16 -3.24 -27.62 20.52
CA GLU A 16 -4.50 -28.36 20.40
C GLU A 16 -5.29 -28.42 21.72
N GLU A 17 -4.61 -28.61 22.83
CA GLU A 17 -5.26 -28.68 24.15
C GLU A 17 -5.92 -27.33 24.49
N PHE A 18 -5.19 -26.23 24.26
CA PHE A 18 -5.74 -24.89 24.49
C PHE A 18 -6.90 -24.58 23.53
N LEU A 19 -6.75 -24.91 22.25
CA LEU A 19 -7.83 -24.73 21.27
C LEU A 19 -9.12 -25.45 21.73
N ASN A 20 -8.99 -26.71 22.14
CA ASN A 20 -10.12 -27.51 22.59
C ASN A 20 -10.71 -26.99 23.91
N SER A 21 -9.90 -26.48 24.84
CA SER A 21 -10.35 -25.90 26.10
C SER A 21 -11.13 -24.60 25.92
N GLN A 22 -10.75 -23.78 24.93
CA GLN A 22 -11.43 -22.51 24.64
C GLN A 22 -12.65 -22.70 23.74
N GLY A 23 -12.71 -23.72 22.92
CA GLY A 23 -13.80 -24.00 22.00
C GLY A 23 -14.13 -22.79 21.11
N LYS A 24 -15.37 -22.31 21.18
CA LYS A 24 -15.86 -21.14 20.40
C LYS A 24 -15.20 -19.80 20.80
N ASP A 25 -14.63 -19.72 21.98
CA ASP A 25 -14.00 -18.50 22.50
C ASP A 25 -12.50 -18.43 22.16
N TYR A 26 -11.97 -19.41 21.43
CA TYR A 26 -10.59 -19.41 20.96
C TYR A 26 -10.31 -18.18 20.10
N GLY A 27 -9.22 -17.45 20.44
CA GLY A 27 -8.85 -16.21 19.75
C GLY A 27 -9.67 -14.98 20.17
N ALA A 28 -10.48 -15.07 21.22
CA ALA A 28 -11.07 -13.90 21.82
C ALA A 28 -9.97 -12.89 22.22
N ALA A 29 -10.19 -11.61 21.95
CA ALA A 29 -9.24 -10.53 22.25
C ALA A 29 -9.23 -10.20 23.75
N THR A 30 -9.01 -11.21 24.59
CA THR A 30 -8.86 -11.11 26.04
C THR A 30 -7.53 -11.72 26.46
N PRO A 31 -6.93 -11.29 27.58
CA PRO A 31 -5.64 -11.83 28.03
C PRO A 31 -5.64 -13.36 28.16
N SER A 32 -6.72 -13.97 28.61
CA SER A 32 -6.87 -15.43 28.79
C SER A 32 -7.32 -16.18 27.54
N GLY A 33 -7.78 -15.49 26.50
CA GLY A 33 -8.23 -16.10 25.24
C GLY A 33 -7.10 -16.41 24.27
N ILE A 34 -5.84 -16.12 24.64
CA ILE A 34 -4.66 -16.24 23.77
C ILE A 34 -3.55 -16.95 24.54
N LEU A 35 -2.85 -17.90 23.89
CA LEU A 35 -1.55 -18.37 24.33
C LEU A 35 -0.42 -17.56 23.72
N TYR A 36 0.58 -17.24 24.52
CA TYR A 36 1.66 -16.33 24.15
C TYR A 36 2.99 -17.07 24.07
N ASN A 37 3.63 -17.00 22.92
CA ASN A 37 5.02 -17.42 22.72
C ASN A 37 5.91 -16.27 22.22
N GLY A 38 5.34 -15.09 22.04
CA GLY A 38 6.02 -13.86 21.63
C GLY A 38 6.54 -13.02 22.79
N PRO A 39 7.20 -11.89 22.49
CA PRO A 39 7.83 -11.03 23.48
C PRO A 39 6.84 -10.24 24.38
N TYR A 40 5.57 -10.18 24.00
CA TYR A 40 4.55 -9.42 24.73
C TYR A 40 3.29 -10.23 24.99
N ILE A 41 2.60 -9.88 26.08
CA ILE A 41 1.30 -10.42 26.51
C ILE A 41 0.28 -9.29 26.38
N LEU A 42 -0.91 -9.58 25.86
CA LEU A 42 -2.05 -8.68 25.88
C LEU A 42 -2.49 -8.47 27.34
N LYS A 43 -2.44 -7.22 27.81
CA LYS A 43 -2.90 -6.84 29.14
C LYS A 43 -4.34 -6.31 29.13
N ASN A 44 -4.66 -5.49 28.14
CA ASN A 44 -5.98 -4.89 28.00
C ASN A 44 -6.31 -4.69 26.52
N PHE A 45 -7.56 -4.93 26.19
CA PHE A 45 -8.13 -4.59 24.89
C PHE A 45 -9.51 -3.96 25.09
N THR A 46 -9.62 -2.68 24.75
CA THR A 46 -10.88 -1.96 24.73
C THR A 46 -11.10 -1.46 23.30
N SER A 47 -12.11 -2.03 22.63
CA SER A 47 -12.42 -1.70 21.24
C SER A 47 -12.60 -0.20 21.05
N LYS A 48 -12.02 0.34 19.97
CA LYS A 48 -12.03 1.78 19.64
C LYS A 48 -11.52 2.69 20.76
N SER A 49 -10.65 2.20 21.62
CA SER A 49 -10.06 2.97 22.72
C SER A 49 -8.57 2.67 22.88
N VAL A 50 -8.24 1.48 23.36
CA VAL A 50 -6.85 1.18 23.72
C VAL A 50 -6.53 -0.31 23.58
N ILE A 51 -5.28 -0.60 23.20
CA ILE A 51 -4.66 -1.92 23.35
C ILE A 51 -3.40 -1.74 24.18
N GLU A 52 -3.26 -2.54 25.22
CA GLU A 52 -2.10 -2.50 26.11
C GLU A 52 -1.42 -3.87 26.16
N TYR A 53 -0.12 -3.85 26.01
CA TYR A 53 0.73 -5.03 26.12
C TYR A 53 1.76 -4.83 27.22
N GLU A 54 2.15 -5.92 27.86
CA GLU A 54 3.30 -5.97 28.77
C GLU A 54 4.30 -7.04 28.34
N LYS A 55 5.55 -6.86 28.74
CA LYS A 55 6.63 -7.79 28.45
C LYS A 55 6.29 -9.20 28.96
N ASN A 56 6.48 -10.21 28.12
CA ASN A 56 6.27 -11.62 28.48
C ASN A 56 7.48 -12.14 29.27
N PRO A 57 7.32 -12.47 30.58
CA PRO A 57 8.41 -12.98 31.39
C PRO A 57 8.88 -14.39 30.98
N ASN A 58 8.05 -15.12 30.22
CA ASN A 58 8.33 -16.47 29.75
C ASN A 58 8.87 -16.50 28.31
N TYR A 59 9.05 -15.34 27.68
CA TYR A 59 9.62 -15.29 26.34
C TYR A 59 11.07 -15.79 26.35
N TRP A 60 11.43 -16.64 25.39
CA TRP A 60 12.75 -17.29 25.34
C TRP A 60 13.91 -16.28 25.24
N ASP A 61 13.69 -15.14 24.60
CA ASP A 61 14.70 -14.08 24.38
C ASP A 61 14.32 -12.78 25.15
N LYS A 62 13.74 -12.94 26.34
CA LYS A 62 13.23 -11.82 27.15
C LYS A 62 14.29 -10.77 27.50
N ASP A 63 15.57 -11.17 27.61
CA ASP A 63 16.65 -10.27 27.99
C ASP A 63 16.98 -9.24 26.88
N ASN A 64 16.63 -9.54 25.66
CA ASN A 64 16.71 -8.63 24.51
C ASN A 64 15.47 -7.75 24.31
N VAL A 65 14.37 -7.99 25.01
CA VAL A 65 13.18 -7.14 25.00
C VAL A 65 13.42 -5.94 25.93
N LYS A 66 13.57 -4.76 25.34
CA LYS A 66 13.96 -3.52 26.08
C LYS A 66 12.77 -2.62 26.43
N ILE A 67 11.59 -2.86 25.85
CA ILE A 67 10.38 -2.11 26.12
C ILE A 67 9.48 -2.95 27.01
N ASP A 68 9.13 -2.45 28.20
CA ASP A 68 8.32 -3.21 29.15
C ASP A 68 6.83 -3.12 28.87
N HIS A 69 6.36 -1.96 28.37
CA HIS A 69 4.94 -1.70 28.12
C HIS A 69 4.74 -1.04 26.76
N ILE A 70 3.72 -1.50 26.03
CA ILE A 70 3.27 -0.89 24.77
C ILE A 70 1.80 -0.52 24.94
N LYS A 71 1.48 0.75 24.68
CA LYS A 71 0.11 1.25 24.67
C LYS A 71 -0.22 1.83 23.31
N LEU A 72 -1.21 1.24 22.65
CA LEU A 72 -1.75 1.73 21.38
C LEU A 72 -3.08 2.42 21.66
N THR A 73 -3.15 3.69 21.37
CA THR A 73 -4.39 4.48 21.52
C THR A 73 -5.10 4.54 20.17
N PHE A 74 -6.40 4.33 20.18
CA PHE A 74 -7.20 4.40 18.97
C PHE A 74 -7.26 5.82 18.42
N TYR A 75 -7.11 5.93 17.11
CA TYR A 75 -7.25 7.16 16.36
C TYR A 75 -8.32 6.97 15.27
N ASP A 76 -9.35 7.82 15.27
CA ASP A 76 -10.51 7.70 14.38
C ASP A 76 -10.32 8.35 12.99
N GLY A 77 -9.19 9.03 12.79
CA GLY A 77 -8.88 9.71 11.53
C GLY A 77 -9.37 11.15 11.42
N SER A 78 -10.08 11.68 12.42
CA SER A 78 -10.76 12.98 12.33
C SER A 78 -9.82 14.19 12.50
N ASP A 79 -8.80 14.10 13.36
CA ASP A 79 -7.88 15.19 13.66
C ASP A 79 -6.42 14.74 13.55
N GLN A 80 -5.85 14.88 12.35
CA GLN A 80 -4.47 14.48 12.08
C GLN A 80 -3.45 15.27 12.93
N GLU A 81 -3.75 16.52 13.28
CA GLU A 81 -2.84 17.36 14.07
C GLU A 81 -2.76 16.91 15.52
N SER A 82 -3.82 16.27 16.06
CA SER A 82 -3.84 15.81 17.46
C SER A 82 -2.76 14.79 17.75
N LEU A 83 -2.33 14.01 16.75
CA LEU A 83 -1.25 13.04 16.90
C LEU A 83 0.08 13.73 17.24
N ILE A 84 0.39 14.81 16.54
CA ILE A 84 1.62 15.57 16.77
C ILE A 84 1.55 16.36 18.08
N ARG A 85 0.39 16.93 18.41
CA ARG A 85 0.20 17.59 19.73
C ARG A 85 0.41 16.60 20.88
N SER A 86 -0.05 15.36 20.73
CA SER A 86 0.16 14.30 21.74
C SER A 86 1.62 13.86 21.82
N PHE A 87 2.35 13.84 20.71
CA PHE A 87 3.79 13.61 20.68
C PHE A 87 4.54 14.77 21.36
N ALA A 88 4.26 16.01 21.01
CA ALA A 88 4.89 17.20 21.57
C ALA A 88 4.68 17.32 23.09
N SER A 89 3.51 16.93 23.60
CA SER A 89 3.21 16.91 25.05
C SER A 89 3.84 15.73 25.81
N GLY A 90 4.47 14.77 25.09
CA GLY A 90 5.03 13.55 25.70
C GLY A 90 3.98 12.48 26.00
N ALA A 91 2.72 12.66 25.60
CA ALA A 91 1.68 11.63 25.75
C ALA A 91 1.92 10.43 24.83
N TYR A 92 2.53 10.65 23.67
CA TYR A 92 2.94 9.61 22.72
C TYR A 92 4.46 9.58 22.56
N THR A 93 5.02 8.39 22.51
CA THR A 93 6.44 8.18 22.20
C THR A 93 6.70 8.28 20.69
N THR A 94 5.72 7.88 19.88
CA THR A 94 5.75 7.99 18.42
C THR A 94 4.38 8.43 17.93
N ALA A 95 4.34 9.20 16.85
CA ALA A 95 3.11 9.63 16.21
C ALA A 95 3.27 9.62 14.70
N ARG A 96 2.17 9.35 13.98
CA ARG A 96 2.16 9.46 12.53
C ARG A 96 2.02 10.93 12.14
N LEU A 97 2.93 11.41 11.30
CA LEU A 97 2.83 12.70 10.64
C LEU A 97 2.26 12.51 9.23
N PHE A 98 1.16 13.18 8.94
CA PHE A 98 0.54 13.13 7.62
C PHE A 98 1.02 14.30 6.75
N PRO A 99 1.57 14.06 5.55
CA PRO A 99 2.01 15.13 4.67
C PRO A 99 0.90 16.09 4.21
N THR A 100 -0.36 15.68 4.37
CA THR A 100 -1.55 16.49 4.04
C THR A 100 -2.09 17.29 5.22
N SER A 101 -1.53 17.12 6.42
CA SER A 101 -1.98 17.86 7.60
C SER A 101 -1.47 19.31 7.56
N SER A 102 -2.25 20.26 8.10
CA SER A 102 -1.90 21.68 8.09
C SER A 102 -0.66 22.00 8.93
N ASN A 103 -0.32 21.15 9.90
CA ASN A 103 0.88 21.29 10.72
C ASN A 103 2.11 20.54 10.18
N PHE A 104 2.07 20.03 8.95
CA PHE A 104 3.18 19.23 8.39
C PHE A 104 4.49 20.01 8.34
N ASP A 105 4.48 21.19 7.71
CA ASP A 105 5.68 22.00 7.53
C ASP A 105 6.26 22.51 8.86
N SER A 106 5.42 22.96 9.79
CA SER A 106 5.85 23.41 11.11
C SER A 106 6.44 22.24 11.92
N THR A 107 5.81 21.07 11.86
CA THR A 107 6.33 19.86 12.52
C THR A 107 7.67 19.43 11.91
N LYS A 108 7.80 19.52 10.59
CA LYS A 108 9.05 19.21 9.90
C LYS A 108 10.17 20.19 10.28
N GLN A 109 9.86 21.45 10.44
CA GLN A 109 10.82 22.47 10.90
C GLN A 109 11.29 22.21 12.34
N GLU A 110 10.36 21.78 13.22
CA GLU A 110 10.65 21.57 14.64
C GLU A 110 11.30 20.21 14.92
N TYR A 111 10.86 19.15 14.25
CA TYR A 111 11.23 17.76 14.53
C TYR A 111 11.87 17.04 13.34
N GLY A 112 12.40 17.75 12.34
CA GLY A 112 12.88 17.14 11.08
C GLY A 112 13.90 16.03 11.25
N ASP A 113 14.77 16.13 12.26
CA ASP A 113 15.77 15.13 12.64
C ASP A 113 15.16 13.85 13.26
N LYS A 114 13.90 13.90 13.69
CA LYS A 114 13.15 12.79 14.31
C LYS A 114 12.14 12.17 13.35
N ILE A 115 11.95 12.76 12.17
CA ILE A 115 11.02 12.22 11.17
C ILE A 115 11.68 11.05 10.44
N VAL A 116 11.02 9.91 10.50
CA VAL A 116 11.46 8.69 9.84
C VAL A 116 10.40 8.26 8.82
N TYR A 117 10.82 8.05 7.58
CA TYR A 117 9.97 7.46 6.57
C TYR A 117 9.96 5.94 6.72
N SER A 118 8.79 5.32 6.59
CA SER A 118 8.70 3.86 6.55
C SER A 118 9.46 3.31 5.34
N PRO A 119 10.02 2.09 5.44
CA PRO A 119 10.61 1.44 4.28
C PRO A 119 9.59 1.22 3.18
N GLN A 120 10.07 1.08 1.95
CA GLN A 120 9.24 0.76 0.81
C GLN A 120 8.58 -0.62 0.99
N GLU A 121 7.27 -0.68 0.82
CA GLU A 121 6.52 -1.92 0.90
C GLU A 121 6.45 -2.65 -0.46
N ALA A 122 6.30 -3.96 -0.42
CA ALA A 122 6.08 -4.77 -1.62
C ALA A 122 4.69 -4.57 -2.24
N THR A 123 3.74 -3.99 -1.49
CA THR A 123 2.37 -3.75 -1.95
C THR A 123 2.33 -2.71 -3.06
N SER A 124 1.68 -3.03 -4.16
CA SER A 124 1.43 -2.11 -5.27
C SER A 124 -0.06 -1.86 -5.44
N TYR A 125 -0.43 -0.58 -5.59
CA TYR A 125 -1.79 -0.16 -5.93
C TYR A 125 -1.83 0.21 -7.41
N TYR A 126 -2.82 -0.29 -8.13
CA TYR A 126 -2.91 -0.08 -9.57
C TYR A 126 -4.34 -0.05 -10.08
N PHE A 127 -4.54 0.62 -11.19
CA PHE A 127 -5.77 0.54 -11.96
C PHE A 127 -5.68 -0.56 -13.00
N THR A 128 -6.75 -1.30 -13.16
CA THR A 128 -6.86 -2.36 -14.18
C THR A 128 -8.08 -2.15 -15.05
N PHE A 129 -7.98 -2.55 -16.30
CA PHE A 129 -9.10 -2.55 -17.23
C PHE A 129 -9.82 -3.88 -17.17
N ASN A 130 -11.15 -3.86 -16.98
CA ASN A 130 -11.95 -5.06 -17.09
C ASN A 130 -12.20 -5.40 -18.58
N VAL A 131 -11.26 -6.12 -19.17
CA VAL A 131 -11.29 -6.50 -20.59
C VAL A 131 -12.25 -7.66 -20.88
N ASN A 132 -12.78 -8.32 -19.85
CA ASN A 132 -13.75 -9.42 -19.97
C ASN A 132 -14.99 -9.17 -19.12
N ARG A 133 -15.60 -8.00 -19.28
CA ARG A 133 -16.75 -7.61 -18.49
C ARG A 133 -17.98 -8.47 -18.81
N GLN A 134 -18.55 -9.09 -17.77
CA GLN A 134 -19.70 -9.98 -17.89
C GLN A 134 -21.03 -9.31 -17.49
N SER A 135 -21.01 -8.20 -16.76
CA SER A 135 -22.21 -7.54 -16.26
C SER A 135 -22.08 -6.02 -16.26
N TYR A 136 -23.17 -5.34 -16.61
CA TYR A 136 -23.29 -3.89 -16.60
C TYR A 136 -24.29 -3.37 -15.55
N ASN A 137 -24.77 -4.25 -14.65
CA ASN A 137 -25.83 -3.94 -13.67
C ASN A 137 -25.55 -2.78 -12.74
N LYS A 138 -24.28 -2.39 -12.58
CA LYS A 138 -23.83 -1.29 -11.71
C LYS A 138 -23.30 -0.10 -12.52
N THR A 139 -23.73 0.06 -13.77
CA THR A 139 -23.32 1.16 -14.65
C THR A 139 -24.53 1.87 -15.24
N ALA A 140 -24.31 3.09 -15.75
CA ALA A 140 -25.32 3.84 -16.49
C ALA A 140 -25.51 3.36 -17.94
N LYS A 141 -24.87 2.28 -18.37
CA LYS A 141 -24.97 1.74 -19.74
C LYS A 141 -26.16 0.81 -19.84
N THR A 142 -27.21 1.29 -20.47
CA THR A 142 -28.52 0.62 -20.50
C THR A 142 -28.78 -0.11 -21.80
N ASP A 143 -28.26 0.37 -22.94
CA ASP A 143 -28.49 -0.24 -24.24
C ASP A 143 -27.27 -1.09 -24.71
N GLU A 144 -27.52 -2.00 -25.64
CA GLU A 144 -26.51 -2.94 -26.14
C GLU A 144 -25.42 -2.25 -26.95
N ALA A 145 -25.74 -1.17 -27.67
CA ALA A 145 -24.75 -0.42 -28.45
C ALA A 145 -23.70 0.21 -27.51
N GLN A 146 -24.14 0.83 -26.40
CA GLN A 146 -23.22 1.39 -25.39
C GLN A 146 -22.35 0.31 -24.72
N LYS A 147 -22.91 -0.87 -24.46
CA LYS A 147 -22.17 -1.99 -23.86
C LYS A 147 -21.12 -2.51 -24.83
N THR A 148 -21.50 -2.70 -26.10
CA THR A 148 -20.60 -3.17 -27.17
C THR A 148 -19.46 -2.17 -27.40
N SER A 149 -19.77 -0.90 -27.63
CA SER A 149 -18.75 0.14 -27.85
C SER A 149 -17.79 0.25 -26.66
N THR A 150 -18.29 0.12 -25.42
CA THR A 150 -17.45 0.12 -24.23
C THR A 150 -16.49 -1.07 -24.23
N LYS A 151 -16.97 -2.26 -24.58
CA LYS A 151 -16.15 -3.47 -24.65
C LYS A 151 -15.07 -3.34 -25.71
N GLU A 152 -15.43 -2.89 -26.89
CA GLU A 152 -14.51 -2.67 -28.00
C GLU A 152 -13.43 -1.65 -27.65
N ALA A 153 -13.81 -0.50 -27.06
CA ALA A 153 -12.84 0.48 -26.58
C ALA A 153 -11.88 -0.09 -25.55
N LEU A 154 -12.39 -0.85 -24.56
CA LEU A 154 -11.53 -1.48 -23.55
C LEU A 154 -10.62 -2.58 -24.11
N LEU A 155 -11.02 -3.26 -25.19
CA LEU A 155 -10.18 -4.23 -25.89
C LEU A 155 -9.13 -3.56 -26.80
N ASN A 156 -9.37 -2.33 -27.23
CA ASN A 156 -8.43 -1.59 -28.05
C ASN A 156 -7.16 -1.21 -27.27
N LYS A 157 -6.00 -1.63 -27.76
CA LYS A 157 -4.70 -1.38 -27.09
C LYS A 157 -4.39 0.11 -27.02
N ASN A 158 -4.64 0.86 -28.09
CA ASN A 158 -4.31 2.29 -28.17
C ASN A 158 -5.21 3.11 -27.24
N PHE A 159 -6.47 2.72 -27.06
CA PHE A 159 -7.35 3.33 -26.07
C PHE A 159 -6.83 3.16 -24.62
N ARG A 160 -6.41 1.96 -24.25
CA ARG A 160 -5.82 1.72 -22.93
C ARG A 160 -4.51 2.47 -22.72
N GLN A 161 -3.67 2.56 -23.75
CA GLN A 161 -2.43 3.35 -23.71
C GLN A 161 -2.71 4.85 -23.56
N ALA A 162 -3.73 5.36 -24.23
CA ALA A 162 -4.14 6.76 -24.10
C ALA A 162 -4.49 7.09 -22.63
N ILE A 163 -5.28 6.25 -21.97
CA ILE A 163 -5.63 6.42 -20.56
C ILE A 163 -4.39 6.33 -19.68
N ASN A 164 -3.49 5.37 -19.94
CA ASN A 164 -2.28 5.19 -19.16
C ASN A 164 -1.33 6.41 -19.23
N PHE A 165 -1.18 7.01 -20.41
CA PHE A 165 -0.37 8.21 -20.59
C PHE A 165 -1.07 9.51 -20.12
N ALA A 166 -2.40 9.51 -20.02
CA ALA A 166 -3.16 10.65 -19.52
C ALA A 166 -3.22 10.71 -17.99
N LEU A 167 -2.97 9.61 -17.30
CA LEU A 167 -3.03 9.53 -15.83
C LEU A 167 -1.79 10.17 -15.23
N ASP A 168 -1.96 11.35 -14.62
CA ASP A 168 -0.97 12.02 -13.79
C ASP A 168 -0.97 11.38 -12.39
N ARG A 169 -0.03 10.45 -12.19
CA ARG A 169 0.10 9.71 -10.93
C ARG A 169 0.66 10.57 -9.82
N HIS A 170 1.49 11.56 -10.17
CA HIS A 170 2.01 12.50 -9.19
C HIS A 170 0.86 13.32 -8.57
N SER A 171 0.08 14.02 -9.41
CA SER A 171 -1.06 14.81 -8.93
C SER A 171 -2.09 13.95 -8.18
N TYR A 172 -2.35 12.71 -8.64
CA TYR A 172 -3.22 11.79 -7.93
C TYR A 172 -2.66 11.41 -6.54
N SER A 173 -1.38 11.08 -6.48
CA SER A 173 -0.70 10.71 -5.23
C SER A 173 -0.62 11.87 -4.25
N ALA A 174 -0.37 13.09 -4.73
CA ALA A 174 -0.27 14.30 -3.90
C ALA A 174 -1.54 14.59 -3.10
N GLN A 175 -2.72 14.23 -3.61
CA GLN A 175 -3.98 14.39 -2.90
C GLN A 175 -4.03 13.59 -1.58
N MET A 176 -3.32 12.47 -1.51
CA MET A 176 -3.31 11.58 -0.34
C MET A 176 -2.04 11.71 0.49
N ASN A 177 -0.92 12.05 -0.15
CA ASN A 177 0.40 11.98 0.45
C ASN A 177 1.12 13.34 0.51
N GLY A 178 0.44 14.43 0.10
CA GLY A 178 1.06 15.75 -0.05
C GLY A 178 2.13 15.78 -1.15
N GLU A 179 2.58 16.94 -1.54
CA GLU A 179 3.58 17.13 -2.60
C GLU A 179 4.90 16.39 -2.29
N GLU A 180 5.36 16.45 -1.05
CA GLU A 180 6.60 15.78 -0.62
C GLU A 180 6.50 14.25 -0.65
N GLY A 181 5.34 13.71 -0.32
CA GLY A 181 5.08 12.27 -0.29
C GLY A 181 4.72 11.67 -1.65
N ALA A 182 4.29 12.51 -2.59
CA ALA A 182 3.70 12.07 -3.84
C ALA A 182 4.58 11.09 -4.62
N ASP A 183 5.82 11.47 -4.87
CA ASP A 183 6.74 10.67 -5.67
C ASP A 183 7.24 9.43 -4.91
N LYS A 184 7.33 9.48 -3.59
CA LYS A 184 7.91 8.38 -2.78
C LYS A 184 7.16 7.06 -2.89
N ILE A 185 5.88 7.09 -3.27
CA ILE A 185 5.03 5.90 -3.38
C ILE A 185 4.67 5.53 -4.82
N ILE A 186 5.06 6.34 -5.80
CA ILE A 186 4.76 6.05 -7.22
C ILE A 186 5.62 4.89 -7.70
N ARG A 187 4.98 3.97 -8.41
CA ARG A 187 5.61 2.88 -9.17
C ARG A 187 5.07 2.85 -10.57
N THR A 188 5.96 2.59 -11.52
CA THR A 188 5.61 2.46 -12.94
C THR A 188 5.53 1.00 -13.38
N SER A 189 5.87 0.07 -12.49
CA SER A 189 5.74 -1.38 -12.69
C SER A 189 4.98 -2.03 -11.53
N LEU A 190 4.38 -3.20 -11.77
CA LEU A 190 3.60 -3.92 -10.75
C LEU A 190 4.49 -4.47 -9.63
N VAL A 191 5.69 -4.92 -9.97
CA VAL A 191 6.72 -5.35 -9.03
C VAL A 191 7.65 -4.17 -8.78
N PRO A 192 7.99 -3.82 -7.53
CA PRO A 192 8.96 -2.78 -7.24
C PRO A 192 10.27 -3.03 -7.97
N TYR A 193 10.92 -1.95 -8.43
CA TYR A 193 12.06 -2.03 -9.36
C TYR A 193 13.20 -2.93 -8.86
N ASP A 194 13.58 -2.77 -7.59
CA ASP A 194 14.72 -3.45 -6.96
C ASP A 194 14.33 -4.65 -6.08
N TYR A 195 13.05 -5.04 -6.08
CA TYR A 195 12.53 -6.00 -5.09
C TYR A 195 12.94 -7.45 -5.37
N VAL A 196 13.11 -7.81 -6.64
CA VAL A 196 13.51 -9.16 -7.07
C VAL A 196 14.79 -9.07 -7.86
N GLN A 197 15.76 -9.92 -7.52
CA GLN A 197 16.97 -10.12 -8.30
C GLN A 197 16.89 -11.41 -9.12
N VAL A 198 17.36 -11.32 -10.36
CA VAL A 198 17.47 -12.44 -11.31
C VAL A 198 18.93 -12.43 -11.85
N GLY A 199 19.78 -13.25 -11.26
CA GLY A 199 21.22 -13.19 -11.53
C GLY A 199 21.81 -11.88 -11.01
N GLU A 200 22.51 -11.15 -11.89
CA GLU A 200 23.14 -9.86 -11.56
C GLU A 200 22.21 -8.65 -11.78
N LYS A 201 21.02 -8.86 -12.33
CA LYS A 201 20.07 -7.79 -12.66
C LYS A 201 18.85 -7.80 -11.74
N THR A 202 18.28 -6.62 -11.51
CA THR A 202 16.97 -6.50 -10.88
C THR A 202 15.86 -6.83 -11.86
N PHE A 203 14.68 -7.16 -11.33
CA PHE A 203 13.49 -7.33 -12.17
C PHE A 203 13.18 -6.06 -12.98
N GLY A 204 13.36 -4.89 -12.37
CA GLY A 204 13.13 -3.61 -13.04
C GLY A 204 14.02 -3.40 -14.26
N GLU A 205 15.31 -3.76 -14.16
CA GLU A 205 16.25 -3.68 -15.30
C GLU A 205 15.82 -4.60 -16.43
N LEU A 206 15.47 -5.84 -16.14
CA LEU A 206 15.00 -6.80 -17.14
C LEU A 206 13.67 -6.36 -17.78
N ALA A 207 12.75 -5.85 -16.99
CA ALA A 207 11.48 -5.32 -17.48
C ALA A 207 11.70 -4.07 -18.36
N GLN A 208 12.65 -3.20 -18.01
CA GLN A 208 13.02 -2.03 -18.80
C GLN A 208 13.61 -2.44 -20.17
N GLU A 209 14.50 -3.41 -20.20
CA GLU A 209 15.07 -3.93 -21.44
C GLU A 209 13.99 -4.51 -22.37
N GLN A 210 13.02 -5.19 -21.77
CA GLN A 210 11.89 -5.75 -22.51
C GLN A 210 10.92 -4.68 -23.00
N LEU A 211 10.63 -3.64 -22.17
CA LEU A 211 9.64 -2.61 -22.47
C LEU A 211 9.92 -1.91 -23.81
N VAL A 212 11.17 -1.54 -24.06
CA VAL A 212 11.55 -0.79 -25.27
C VAL A 212 11.34 -1.59 -26.56
N THR A 213 11.24 -2.91 -26.47
CA THR A 213 10.97 -3.78 -27.64
C THR A 213 9.51 -3.72 -28.10
N TYR A 214 8.59 -3.18 -27.28
CA TYR A 214 7.15 -3.10 -27.62
C TYR A 214 6.76 -1.88 -28.47
N GLY A 215 7.72 -1.01 -28.80
CA GLY A 215 7.51 0.09 -29.73
C GLY A 215 8.12 1.41 -29.25
N ASP A 216 8.21 2.36 -30.20
CA ASP A 216 8.88 3.64 -30.02
C ASP A 216 8.28 4.50 -28.90
N GLN A 217 6.99 4.34 -28.63
CA GLN A 217 6.29 5.07 -27.56
C GLN A 217 6.84 4.77 -26.17
N TRP A 218 7.63 3.70 -26.00
CA TRP A 218 8.20 3.27 -24.73
C TRP A 218 9.67 3.64 -24.54
N LYS A 219 10.35 4.17 -25.58
CA LYS A 219 11.78 4.42 -25.55
C LYS A 219 12.22 5.46 -24.51
N ASP A 220 11.36 6.42 -24.18
CA ASP A 220 11.59 7.48 -23.21
C ASP A 220 10.87 7.24 -21.86
N VAL A 221 10.28 6.06 -21.67
CA VAL A 221 9.70 5.63 -20.41
C VAL A 221 10.74 4.88 -19.60
N ALA A 222 11.01 5.34 -18.40
CA ALA A 222 11.85 4.61 -17.45
C ALA A 222 10.96 3.89 -16.43
N LEU A 223 11.14 2.58 -16.29
CA LEU A 223 10.53 1.83 -15.20
C LEU A 223 11.37 2.09 -13.95
N THR A 224 10.85 2.91 -13.06
CA THR A 224 11.53 3.27 -11.80
C THR A 224 10.50 3.49 -10.72
N ASP A 225 10.93 3.34 -9.47
CA ASP A 225 10.12 3.75 -8.32
C ASP A 225 10.39 5.22 -7.99
N GLY A 226 9.42 5.89 -7.40
CA GLY A 226 9.56 7.26 -6.93
C GLY A 226 9.43 8.34 -8.02
N LYS A 227 8.95 8.00 -9.21
CA LYS A 227 8.76 8.97 -10.30
C LYS A 227 7.69 8.52 -11.30
N ASP A 228 6.81 9.42 -11.72
CA ASP A 228 5.90 9.18 -12.85
C ASP A 228 6.59 9.49 -14.18
N THR A 229 7.03 8.45 -14.87
CA THR A 229 7.63 8.53 -16.21
C THR A 229 6.63 8.17 -17.31
N LEU A 230 5.41 7.78 -16.94
CA LEU A 230 4.36 7.38 -17.87
C LEU A 230 3.45 8.55 -18.26
N TYR A 231 3.25 9.54 -17.39
CA TYR A 231 2.41 10.68 -17.68
C TYR A 231 2.96 11.50 -18.87
N ASN A 232 2.19 11.53 -19.96
CA ASN A 232 2.56 12.25 -21.17
C ASN A 232 1.32 12.61 -21.98
N PRO A 233 0.77 13.84 -21.82
CA PRO A 233 -0.44 14.27 -22.54
C PRO A 233 -0.34 14.21 -24.07
N THR A 234 0.85 14.44 -24.62
CA THR A 234 1.07 14.36 -26.08
C THR A 234 0.94 12.92 -26.58
N LYS A 235 1.55 11.96 -25.91
CA LYS A 235 1.39 10.54 -26.21
C LYS A 235 -0.03 10.05 -25.97
N ALA A 236 -0.67 10.53 -24.93
CA ALA A 236 -2.06 10.22 -24.61
C ALA A 236 -2.98 10.62 -25.79
N LYS A 237 -2.83 11.85 -26.29
CA LYS A 237 -3.59 12.35 -27.44
C LYS A 237 -3.32 11.54 -28.71
N ALA A 238 -2.06 11.28 -29.02
CA ALA A 238 -1.69 10.50 -30.22
C ALA A 238 -2.28 9.06 -30.16
N ALA A 239 -2.19 8.40 -29.00
CA ALA A 239 -2.77 7.07 -28.82
C ALA A 239 -4.30 7.09 -28.90
N PHE A 240 -4.95 8.15 -28.36
CA PHE A 240 -6.40 8.31 -28.45
C PHE A 240 -6.88 8.50 -29.90
N GLU A 241 -6.24 9.37 -30.70
CA GLU A 241 -6.61 9.57 -32.11
C GLU A 241 -6.43 8.28 -32.92
N LYS A 242 -5.40 7.51 -32.63
CA LYS A 242 -5.20 6.19 -33.26
C LYS A 242 -6.31 5.21 -32.86
N ALA A 243 -6.66 5.14 -31.57
CA ALA A 243 -7.76 4.31 -31.11
C ALA A 243 -9.10 4.70 -31.77
N LYS A 244 -9.36 6.01 -31.89
CA LYS A 244 -10.56 6.54 -32.55
C LYS A 244 -10.64 6.10 -34.01
N SER A 245 -9.53 6.16 -34.74
CA SER A 245 -9.48 5.69 -36.15
C SER A 245 -9.68 4.18 -36.29
N GLU A 246 -9.27 3.38 -35.30
CA GLU A 246 -9.42 1.94 -35.32
C GLU A 246 -10.83 1.46 -34.90
N LEU A 247 -11.60 2.31 -34.20
CA LEU A 247 -12.94 2.00 -33.65
C LEU A 247 -14.09 2.62 -34.46
N GLN A 248 -13.81 3.42 -35.46
CA GLN A 248 -14.76 3.94 -36.43
C GLN A 248 -15.03 2.94 -37.57
#